data_f199d78971949c34ce9366e8b2c71459
#
_entry.id   f199d78971949c34ce9366e8b2c71459
#
_cell.length_a   1.000
_cell.length_b   1.000
_cell.length_c   1.000
_cell.angle_alpha   90.00
_cell.angle_beta   90.00
_cell.angle_gamma   90.00
#
_symmetry.space_group_name_H-M   'P 1'
#
loop_
_entity.id
_entity.type
_entity.pdbx_description
1 polymer ?
#
loop_
_entity_poly.entity_id
_entity_poly.type
_entity_poly.pdbx_seq_one_letter_code
_entity_poly.pdbx_strand_id
1 'polypeptide(L)'
;VTGASDPNAADADGEKKVNLGDRKTATIEVKNPKKWFPDTPNLYMVTLELKDSTGKVIEAEAEHVGFREIYKVNINDAEQEQMQITGQKIIFRGVNRHDASLENGSAVTNQEIIDDLKLMKQYNVNAVRTSHYPNAKILYDLADELGIYVYAEANVESHYGAYGDHKVPIPGGDSRWVTPVLDRNMNMLELLKNHASIIGWSYGNEATYTRCPLDNTYCFWAAAMAVLNRDPSRLRMYERESDGYYHRYQKDAGADPWGMETRSKNIVDVHSTQYPEAKNVESYAKNTNYKLPYFEQEYAHAMGQSFGSFNE
;
A
#
# COMPACT_ATOMS: atom_id res chain seq x y z
N VAL A 1 -17.08 25.07 -12.10
CA VAL A 1 -16.12 24.93 -13.21
C VAL A 1 -16.80 24.13 -14.31
N THR A 2 -17.33 24.82 -15.32
CA THR A 2 -18.03 24.21 -16.45
C THR A 2 -17.01 23.91 -17.54
N GLY A 3 -16.45 22.71 -17.53
CA GLY A 3 -15.78 22.14 -18.70
C GLY A 3 -16.79 21.30 -19.47
N ALA A 4 -17.65 21.90 -20.27
CA ALA A 4 -18.54 21.16 -21.12
C ALA A 4 -17.74 20.55 -22.28
N SER A 5 -17.68 19.22 -22.35
CA SER A 5 -17.43 18.52 -23.61
C SER A 5 -18.72 18.65 -24.42
N ASP A 6 -18.61 18.97 -25.70
CA ASP A 6 -19.76 18.89 -26.60
C ASP A 6 -20.30 17.44 -26.60
N PRO A 7 -21.49 17.19 -26.05
CA PRO A 7 -22.04 15.83 -25.99
C PRO A 7 -22.47 15.32 -27.38
N ASN A 8 -22.36 16.15 -28.42
CA ASN A 8 -22.80 15.84 -29.77
C ASN A 8 -21.66 15.68 -30.78
N ALA A 9 -20.40 15.70 -30.33
CA ALA A 9 -19.28 15.35 -31.19
C ALA A 9 -19.39 13.87 -31.59
N ALA A 10 -20.05 13.58 -32.69
CA ALA A 10 -20.04 12.28 -33.36
C ALA A 10 -18.88 12.27 -34.37
N ASP A 11 -18.22 11.11 -34.51
CA ASP A 11 -17.30 10.90 -35.63
C ASP A 11 -18.07 10.81 -36.96
N ALA A 12 -17.33 10.75 -38.07
CA ALA A 12 -17.90 10.74 -39.41
C ALA A 12 -18.88 9.56 -39.69
N ASP A 13 -18.85 8.52 -38.83
CA ASP A 13 -19.67 7.32 -38.91
C ASP A 13 -20.86 7.32 -37.95
N GLY A 14 -21.04 8.40 -37.18
CA GLY A 14 -22.17 8.54 -36.23
C GLY A 14 -22.06 7.70 -34.95
N GLU A 15 -20.95 7.01 -34.73
CA GLU A 15 -20.69 6.28 -33.50
C GLU A 15 -20.11 7.23 -32.43
N LYS A 16 -20.71 7.21 -31.23
CA LYS A 16 -20.15 7.91 -30.07
C LYS A 16 -18.92 7.16 -29.57
N LYS A 17 -17.74 7.57 -29.99
CA LYS A 17 -16.50 7.10 -29.38
C LYS A 17 -16.33 7.79 -28.04
N VAL A 18 -16.42 7.04 -26.96
CA VAL A 18 -15.96 7.48 -25.65
C VAL A 18 -14.43 7.53 -25.73
N ASN A 19 -13.89 8.72 -25.87
CA ASN A 19 -12.45 8.92 -25.81
C ASN A 19 -12.00 8.80 -24.34
N LEU A 20 -11.56 7.62 -23.94
CA LEU A 20 -11.03 7.35 -22.60
C LEU A 20 -9.74 8.15 -22.29
N GLY A 21 -9.21 8.90 -23.26
CA GLY A 21 -8.03 9.75 -23.10
C GLY A 21 -8.30 11.16 -22.59
N ASP A 22 -9.54 11.66 -22.63
CA ASP A 22 -9.88 13.01 -22.17
C ASP A 22 -10.03 13.08 -20.65
N ARG A 23 -8.91 13.11 -19.95
CA ARG A 23 -8.90 13.41 -18.52
C ARG A 23 -9.16 14.91 -18.33
N LYS A 24 -10.28 15.25 -17.71
CA LYS A 24 -10.56 16.62 -17.29
C LYS A 24 -10.08 16.82 -15.86
N THR A 25 -9.36 17.89 -15.64
CA THR A 25 -8.88 18.27 -14.31
C THR A 25 -9.63 19.51 -13.85
N ALA A 26 -10.16 19.48 -12.64
CA ALA A 26 -10.67 20.63 -11.94
C ALA A 26 -9.85 20.87 -10.67
N THR A 27 -9.51 22.12 -10.39
CA THR A 27 -8.79 22.50 -9.17
C THR A 27 -9.73 23.30 -8.28
N ILE A 28 -9.86 22.86 -7.03
CA ILE A 28 -10.65 23.55 -6.01
C ILE A 28 -9.71 23.90 -4.87
N GLU A 29 -9.59 25.20 -4.56
CA GLU A 29 -8.84 25.66 -3.40
C GLU A 29 -9.66 25.46 -2.13
N VAL A 30 -9.10 24.75 -1.15
CA VAL A 30 -9.69 24.61 0.19
C VAL A 30 -8.74 25.28 1.18
N LYS A 31 -9.13 26.42 1.71
CA LYS A 31 -8.30 27.22 2.64
C LYS A 31 -8.31 26.59 4.03
N ASN A 32 -7.12 26.34 4.59
CA ASN A 32 -6.91 25.81 5.94
C ASN A 32 -7.78 24.56 6.24
N PRO A 33 -7.71 23.50 5.41
CA PRO A 33 -8.55 22.34 5.64
C PRO A 33 -8.20 21.67 6.97
N LYS A 34 -9.21 21.17 7.66
CA LYS A 34 -9.00 20.28 8.79
C LYS A 34 -8.29 19.03 8.30
N LYS A 35 -7.18 18.67 8.94
CA LYS A 35 -6.37 17.53 8.52
C LYS A 35 -6.97 16.22 9.03
N TRP A 36 -6.75 15.17 8.28
CA TRP A 36 -7.10 13.82 8.69
C TRP A 36 -5.97 13.22 9.54
N PHE A 37 -6.32 12.72 10.70
CA PHE A 37 -5.47 11.95 11.62
C PHE A 37 -6.31 10.84 12.25
N PRO A 38 -5.71 9.76 12.77
CA PRO A 38 -6.45 8.70 13.47
C PRO A 38 -7.28 9.16 14.65
N ASP A 39 -6.80 10.17 15.39
CA ASP A 39 -7.51 10.72 16.54
C ASP A 39 -8.54 11.78 16.16
N THR A 40 -8.43 12.35 14.97
CA THR A 40 -9.35 13.35 14.42
C THR A 40 -9.53 13.11 12.92
N PRO A 41 -10.28 12.10 12.51
CA PRO A 41 -10.40 11.67 11.13
C PRO A 41 -11.36 12.58 10.33
N ASN A 42 -10.93 13.83 10.12
CA ASN A 42 -11.71 14.79 9.37
C ASN A 42 -11.78 14.42 7.89
N LEU A 43 -12.98 14.24 7.39
CA LEU A 43 -13.27 13.96 5.99
C LEU A 43 -14.09 15.07 5.37
N TYR A 44 -13.88 15.27 4.08
CA TYR A 44 -14.66 16.14 3.21
C TYR A 44 -15.33 15.29 2.14
N MET A 45 -16.52 15.69 1.71
CA MET A 45 -17.20 15.04 0.61
C MET A 45 -16.99 15.84 -0.67
N VAL A 46 -16.49 15.19 -1.71
CA VAL A 46 -16.44 15.71 -3.07
C VAL A 46 -17.57 15.08 -3.86
N THR A 47 -18.44 15.92 -4.41
CA THR A 47 -19.55 15.46 -5.26
C THR A 47 -19.30 15.89 -6.70
N LEU A 48 -19.43 14.95 -7.62
CA LEU A 48 -19.42 15.18 -9.06
C LEU A 48 -20.81 14.98 -9.61
N GLU A 49 -21.33 15.99 -10.32
CA GLU A 49 -22.65 15.91 -10.94
C GLU A 49 -22.51 16.03 -12.47
N LEU A 50 -23.06 15.05 -13.17
CA LEU A 50 -23.26 15.13 -14.61
C LEU A 50 -24.66 15.73 -14.89
N LYS A 51 -24.70 16.83 -15.64
CA LYS A 51 -25.95 17.54 -15.97
C LYS A 51 -26.18 17.52 -17.47
N ASP A 52 -27.44 17.40 -17.86
CA ASP A 52 -27.85 17.58 -19.25
C ASP A 52 -27.85 19.07 -19.67
N SER A 53 -28.20 19.34 -20.93
CA SER A 53 -28.26 20.70 -21.48
C SER A 53 -29.30 21.60 -20.81
N THR A 54 -30.26 21.04 -20.04
CA THR A 54 -31.26 21.79 -19.28
C THR A 54 -30.83 22.08 -17.86
N GLY A 55 -29.67 21.53 -17.41
CA GLY A 55 -29.17 21.66 -16.04
C GLY A 55 -29.68 20.58 -15.09
N LYS A 56 -30.46 19.59 -15.57
CA LYS A 56 -30.92 18.49 -14.76
C LYS A 56 -29.77 17.51 -14.50
N VAL A 57 -29.61 17.09 -13.24
CA VAL A 57 -28.64 16.06 -12.86
C VAL A 57 -29.07 14.72 -13.46
N ILE A 58 -28.15 14.10 -14.23
CA ILE A 58 -28.32 12.78 -14.84
C ILE A 58 -27.68 11.71 -13.95
N GLU A 59 -26.49 12.04 -13.40
CA GLU A 59 -25.68 11.15 -12.59
C GLU A 59 -24.95 11.96 -11.53
N ALA A 60 -24.73 11.38 -10.36
CA ALA A 60 -23.93 11.98 -9.29
C ALA A 60 -23.07 10.91 -8.63
N GLU A 61 -21.80 11.26 -8.43
CA GLU A 61 -20.82 10.47 -7.71
C GLU A 61 -20.32 11.26 -6.51
N ALA A 62 -20.07 10.59 -5.40
CA ALA A 62 -19.54 11.21 -4.19
C ALA A 62 -18.39 10.39 -3.63
N GLU A 63 -17.34 11.09 -3.17
CA GLU A 63 -16.14 10.48 -2.60
C GLU A 63 -15.73 11.22 -1.34
N HIS A 64 -15.33 10.49 -0.30
CA HIS A 64 -14.72 11.07 0.89
C HIS A 64 -13.24 11.35 0.65
N VAL A 65 -12.78 12.50 1.07
CA VAL A 65 -11.39 12.94 0.93
C VAL A 65 -10.86 13.47 2.26
N GLY A 66 -9.72 12.96 2.70
CA GLY A 66 -9.00 13.46 3.87
C GLY A 66 -7.71 14.18 3.47
N PHE A 67 -7.51 15.39 3.99
CA PHE A 67 -6.30 16.17 3.73
C PHE A 67 -5.18 15.74 4.68
N ARG A 68 -4.13 15.15 4.15
CA ARG A 68 -2.92 14.75 4.87
C ARG A 68 -1.72 14.70 3.94
N GLU A 69 -0.54 14.73 4.52
CA GLU A 69 0.73 14.50 3.84
C GLU A 69 1.49 13.42 4.59
N ILE A 70 2.10 12.50 3.86
CA ILE A 70 2.92 11.42 4.41
C ILE A 70 4.33 11.61 3.88
N TYR A 71 5.32 11.59 4.76
CA TYR A 71 6.71 11.76 4.37
C TYR A 71 7.67 11.17 5.41
N LYS A 72 8.90 11.03 4.99
CA LYS A 72 10.03 10.65 5.84
C LYS A 72 10.90 11.87 6.09
N VAL A 73 11.36 12.03 7.31
CA VAL A 73 12.28 13.12 7.70
C VAL A 73 13.52 12.56 8.35
N ASN A 74 14.67 13.14 8.06
CA ASN A 74 15.90 12.85 8.76
C ASN A 74 15.80 13.38 10.20
N ILE A 75 16.13 12.55 11.17
CA ILE A 75 16.00 12.88 12.60
C ILE A 75 17.33 13.13 13.30
N ASN A 76 18.45 12.86 12.64
CA ASN A 76 19.80 13.05 13.18
C ASN A 76 20.85 13.23 12.06
N ASP A 77 22.09 13.53 12.46
CA ASP A 77 23.22 13.70 11.54
C ASP A 77 23.61 12.40 10.80
N ALA A 78 23.14 11.26 11.28
CA ALA A 78 23.31 9.98 10.61
C ALA A 78 22.27 9.74 9.50
N GLU A 79 21.41 10.71 9.21
CA GLU A 79 20.37 10.65 8.18
C GLU A 79 19.35 9.50 8.38
N GLN A 80 19.15 9.07 9.63
CA GLN A 80 18.08 8.13 9.93
C GLN A 80 16.73 8.79 9.72
N GLU A 81 15.84 8.08 9.06
CA GLU A 81 14.51 8.59 8.68
C GLU A 81 13.43 8.18 9.68
N GLN A 82 12.46 9.05 9.84
CA GLN A 82 11.25 8.83 10.63
C GLN A 82 10.02 9.12 9.78
N MET A 83 9.01 8.27 9.89
CA MET A 83 7.72 8.51 9.25
C MET A 83 6.93 9.59 9.98
N GLN A 84 6.37 10.50 9.20
CA GLN A 84 5.48 11.55 9.68
C GLN A 84 4.23 11.66 8.83
N ILE A 85 3.14 12.04 9.48
CA ILE A 85 1.90 12.45 8.82
C ILE A 85 1.60 13.90 9.20
N THR A 86 1.60 14.78 8.22
CA THR A 86 1.31 16.22 8.41
C THR A 86 2.08 16.82 9.59
N GLY A 87 3.39 16.52 9.69
CA GLY A 87 4.30 17.02 10.72
C GLY A 87 4.32 16.24 12.05
N GLN A 88 3.50 15.22 12.20
CA GLN A 88 3.45 14.42 13.42
C GLN A 88 4.11 13.05 13.22
N LYS A 89 4.92 12.63 14.16
CA LYS A 89 5.52 11.29 14.19
C LYS A 89 4.44 10.21 14.20
N ILE A 90 4.60 9.22 13.33
CA ILE A 90 3.76 8.03 13.31
C ILE A 90 4.43 6.90 14.10
N ILE A 91 3.66 6.26 14.97
CA ILE A 91 3.99 4.98 15.60
C ILE A 91 2.83 4.05 15.34
N PHE A 92 3.09 2.98 14.59
CA PHE A 92 2.08 1.96 14.33
C PHE A 92 1.98 1.00 15.51
N ARG A 93 0.77 0.82 15.97
CA ARG A 93 0.35 -0.27 16.86
C ARG A 93 -0.72 -1.02 16.08
N GLY A 94 -0.26 -1.93 15.23
CA GLY A 94 -1.08 -2.54 14.19
C GLY A 94 -1.23 -4.03 14.35
N VAL A 95 -2.12 -4.57 13.53
CA VAL A 95 -2.32 -5.99 13.36
C VAL A 95 -2.43 -6.34 11.87
N ASN A 96 -2.13 -7.58 11.53
CA ASN A 96 -2.49 -8.14 10.24
C ASN A 96 -3.91 -8.68 10.29
N ARG A 97 -4.68 -8.49 9.22
CA ARG A 97 -6.05 -8.94 9.14
C ARG A 97 -6.29 -9.73 7.87
N HIS A 98 -6.82 -10.93 8.03
CA HIS A 98 -7.42 -11.72 6.96
C HIS A 98 -8.93 -11.53 6.91
N ASP A 99 -9.54 -11.61 5.72
CA ASP A 99 -10.97 -11.82 5.61
C ASP A 99 -11.28 -13.28 5.99
N ALA A 100 -11.70 -13.46 7.24
CA ALA A 100 -12.00 -14.78 7.81
C ALA A 100 -13.22 -14.71 8.73
N SER A 101 -14.22 -15.53 8.44
CA SER A 101 -15.43 -15.71 9.22
C SER A 101 -15.50 -17.16 9.71
N LEU A 102 -15.90 -17.37 10.96
CA LEU A 102 -16.10 -18.71 11.51
C LEU A 102 -17.23 -19.47 10.79
N GLU A 103 -18.22 -18.73 10.30
CA GLU A 103 -19.41 -19.31 9.65
C GLU A 103 -19.27 -19.39 8.13
N ASN A 104 -18.62 -18.39 7.52
CA ASN A 104 -18.64 -18.18 6.07
C ASN A 104 -17.28 -18.31 5.40
N GLY A 105 -16.22 -18.72 6.13
CA GLY A 105 -14.87 -18.82 5.59
C GLY A 105 -14.33 -17.44 5.20
N SER A 106 -13.90 -17.27 3.94
CA SER A 106 -13.40 -15.99 3.44
C SER A 106 -14.49 -15.00 3.00
N ALA A 107 -15.75 -15.40 3.03
CA ALA A 107 -16.89 -14.53 2.70
C ALA A 107 -17.37 -13.76 3.93
N VAL A 108 -16.57 -12.83 4.42
CA VAL A 108 -16.90 -12.01 5.60
C VAL A 108 -18.07 -11.09 5.33
N THR A 109 -18.89 -10.89 6.35
CA THR A 109 -20.00 -9.93 6.31
C THR A 109 -19.52 -8.52 6.64
N ASN A 110 -20.28 -7.51 6.21
CA ASN A 110 -20.00 -6.13 6.60
C ASN A 110 -20.01 -5.94 8.13
N GLN A 111 -20.87 -6.68 8.85
CA GLN A 111 -20.96 -6.58 10.30
C GLN A 111 -19.68 -7.09 10.98
N GLU A 112 -19.13 -8.22 10.52
CA GLU A 112 -17.88 -8.74 11.05
C GLU A 112 -16.73 -7.75 10.84
N ILE A 113 -16.64 -7.09 9.67
CA ILE A 113 -15.63 -6.04 9.41
C ILE A 113 -15.82 -4.85 10.36
N ILE A 114 -17.07 -4.40 10.57
CA ILE A 114 -17.37 -3.31 11.49
C ILE A 114 -16.94 -3.66 12.92
N ASP A 115 -17.23 -4.89 13.36
CA ASP A 115 -16.91 -5.34 14.71
C ASP A 115 -15.40 -5.48 14.91
N ASP A 116 -14.67 -6.00 13.92
CA ASP A 116 -13.21 -6.06 13.92
C ASP A 116 -12.58 -4.66 14.10
N LEU A 117 -12.99 -3.70 13.29
CA LEU A 117 -12.41 -2.34 13.36
C LEU A 117 -12.77 -1.62 14.66
N LYS A 118 -13.99 -1.82 15.18
CA LYS A 118 -14.38 -1.29 16.50
C LYS A 118 -13.55 -1.91 17.60
N LEU A 119 -13.31 -3.21 17.55
CA LEU A 119 -12.47 -3.92 18.50
C LEU A 119 -11.03 -3.40 18.47
N MET A 120 -10.47 -3.21 17.28
CA MET A 120 -9.15 -2.60 17.11
C MET A 120 -9.07 -1.23 17.83
N LYS A 121 -10.06 -0.36 17.62
CA LYS A 121 -10.10 0.96 18.30
C LYS A 121 -10.20 0.84 19.81
N GLN A 122 -11.00 -0.10 20.34
CA GLN A 122 -11.14 -0.33 21.79
C GLN A 122 -9.83 -0.73 22.45
N TYR A 123 -8.96 -1.45 21.72
CA TYR A 123 -7.65 -1.88 22.21
C TYR A 123 -6.49 -0.96 21.78
N ASN A 124 -6.77 0.25 21.32
CA ASN A 124 -5.78 1.22 20.85
C ASN A 124 -4.90 0.72 19.67
N VAL A 125 -5.41 -0.21 18.90
CA VAL A 125 -4.84 -0.56 17.60
C VAL A 125 -5.14 0.58 16.64
N ASN A 126 -4.10 1.15 16.04
CA ASN A 126 -4.23 2.30 15.14
C ASN A 126 -3.86 2.00 13.68
N ALA A 127 -3.48 0.77 13.39
CA ALA A 127 -3.07 0.37 12.05
C ALA A 127 -3.52 -1.06 11.73
N VAL A 128 -3.80 -1.30 10.46
CA VAL A 128 -4.09 -2.63 9.92
C VAL A 128 -3.35 -2.84 8.60
N ARG A 129 -2.75 -4.02 8.44
CA ARG A 129 -2.28 -4.49 7.14
C ARG A 129 -3.27 -5.50 6.60
N THR A 130 -3.72 -5.30 5.37
CA THR A 130 -4.66 -6.23 4.71
C THR A 130 -3.91 -7.43 4.16
N SER A 131 -3.58 -8.36 5.02
CA SER A 131 -2.83 -9.57 4.67
C SER A 131 -3.76 -10.63 4.05
N HIS A 132 -3.47 -11.21 2.91
CA HIS A 132 -2.44 -10.85 1.96
C HIS A 132 -3.10 -10.53 0.61
N TYR A 133 -4.08 -9.65 0.64
CA TYR A 133 -4.92 -9.24 -0.49
C TYR A 133 -5.74 -8.00 -0.12
N PRO A 134 -6.25 -7.22 -1.09
CA PRO A 134 -7.21 -6.17 -0.81
C PRO A 134 -8.46 -6.75 -0.15
N ASN A 135 -8.85 -6.21 0.98
CA ASN A 135 -10.07 -6.57 1.68
C ASN A 135 -11.31 -5.91 1.04
N ALA A 136 -12.50 -6.19 1.56
CA ALA A 136 -13.74 -5.56 1.09
C ALA A 136 -13.70 -4.03 1.23
N LYS A 137 -14.30 -3.31 0.27
CA LYS A 137 -14.28 -1.83 0.22
C LYS A 137 -14.70 -1.17 1.53
N ILE A 138 -15.69 -1.72 2.22
CA ILE A 138 -16.19 -1.19 3.49
C ILE A 138 -15.10 -1.06 4.57
N LEU A 139 -14.06 -1.92 4.54
CA LEU A 139 -12.95 -1.80 5.48
C LEU A 139 -12.26 -0.45 5.34
N TYR A 140 -12.00 -0.01 4.12
CA TYR A 140 -11.29 1.25 3.86
C TYR A 140 -12.17 2.46 4.16
N ASP A 141 -13.45 2.41 3.80
CA ASP A 141 -14.43 3.45 4.13
C ASP A 141 -14.49 3.66 5.67
N LEU A 142 -14.59 2.57 6.42
CA LEU A 142 -14.60 2.61 7.88
C LEU A 142 -13.25 3.00 8.49
N ALA A 143 -12.14 2.60 7.89
CA ALA A 143 -10.81 3.01 8.35
C ALA A 143 -10.61 4.52 8.19
N ASP A 144 -11.14 5.10 7.10
CA ASP A 144 -11.17 6.56 6.90
C ASP A 144 -11.98 7.26 8.00
N GLU A 145 -13.17 6.74 8.33
CA GLU A 145 -14.10 7.32 9.30
C GLU A 145 -13.64 7.13 10.75
N LEU A 146 -13.12 5.96 11.09
CA LEU A 146 -12.70 5.61 12.44
C LEU A 146 -11.27 6.05 12.77
N GLY A 147 -10.50 6.46 11.77
CA GLY A 147 -9.11 6.84 11.94
C GLY A 147 -8.22 5.63 12.24
N ILE A 148 -8.11 4.71 11.30
CA ILE A 148 -7.20 3.57 11.37
C ILE A 148 -6.28 3.66 10.15
N TYR A 149 -4.97 3.65 10.37
CA TYR A 149 -4.01 3.57 9.27
C TYR A 149 -4.12 2.23 8.54
N VAL A 150 -4.01 2.25 7.23
CA VAL A 150 -4.04 1.04 6.41
C VAL A 150 -2.76 0.92 5.59
N TYR A 151 -2.10 -0.24 5.69
CA TYR A 151 -1.19 -0.74 4.67
C TYR A 151 -1.98 -1.69 3.77
N ALA A 152 -2.30 -1.23 2.57
CA ALA A 152 -3.03 -2.04 1.61
C ALA A 152 -2.06 -2.96 0.86
N GLU A 153 -2.35 -4.25 0.86
CA GLU A 153 -1.49 -5.26 0.23
C GLU A 153 -2.12 -5.84 -1.02
N ALA A 154 -1.30 -5.95 -2.06
CA ALA A 154 -1.71 -6.56 -3.32
C ALA A 154 -1.86 -8.08 -3.16
N ASN A 155 -2.80 -8.67 -3.89
CA ASN A 155 -3.01 -10.11 -3.92
C ASN A 155 -1.87 -10.82 -4.67
N VAL A 156 -0.69 -10.86 -4.04
CA VAL A 156 0.50 -11.55 -4.51
C VAL A 156 1.11 -12.31 -3.34
N GLU A 157 0.69 -13.55 -3.18
CA GLU A 157 1.17 -14.48 -2.16
C GLU A 157 1.43 -15.83 -2.84
N SER A 158 2.55 -16.44 -2.58
CA SER A 158 2.84 -17.76 -3.13
C SER A 158 3.49 -18.73 -2.14
N HIS A 159 4.01 -18.21 -1.05
CA HIS A 159 4.65 -18.93 0.05
C HIS A 159 5.41 -20.20 -0.39
N TYR A 160 4.71 -21.33 -0.56
CA TYR A 160 5.31 -22.59 -1.01
C TYR A 160 6.01 -22.46 -2.38
N GLY A 161 5.44 -21.72 -3.31
CA GLY A 161 6.07 -21.44 -4.62
C GLY A 161 7.37 -20.65 -4.49
N ALA A 162 7.52 -19.87 -3.42
CA ALA A 162 8.73 -19.09 -3.13
C ALA A 162 9.75 -19.90 -2.30
N TYR A 163 9.30 -20.75 -1.37
CA TYR A 163 10.17 -21.44 -0.39
C TYR A 163 10.43 -22.92 -0.68
N GLY A 164 9.70 -23.54 -1.62
CA GLY A 164 9.90 -24.93 -1.99
C GLY A 164 11.23 -25.16 -2.71
N ASP A 165 11.56 -26.45 -2.98
CA ASP A 165 12.75 -26.86 -3.74
C ASP A 165 12.68 -26.49 -5.22
N HIS A 166 12.14 -25.32 -5.53
CA HIS A 166 12.01 -24.81 -6.87
C HIS A 166 13.31 -24.11 -7.31
N LYS A 167 13.76 -24.40 -8.52
CA LYS A 167 14.92 -23.74 -9.10
C LYS A 167 14.69 -22.25 -9.34
N VAL A 168 13.43 -21.88 -9.50
CA VAL A 168 12.98 -20.50 -9.75
C VAL A 168 11.76 -20.24 -8.87
N PRO A 169 11.84 -19.31 -7.91
CA PRO A 169 10.68 -18.93 -7.09
C PRO A 169 9.60 -18.27 -7.94
N ILE A 170 8.37 -18.56 -7.61
CA ILE A 170 7.20 -18.02 -8.29
C ILE A 170 6.43 -17.12 -7.31
N PRO A 171 6.00 -15.93 -7.71
CA PRO A 171 6.16 -15.30 -9.03
C PRO A 171 7.46 -14.53 -9.22
N GLY A 172 8.16 -14.19 -8.14
CA GLY A 172 9.26 -13.21 -8.16
C GLY A 172 10.40 -13.50 -9.12
N GLY A 173 10.77 -14.77 -9.26
CA GLY A 173 11.90 -15.20 -10.07
C GLY A 173 11.60 -15.52 -11.54
N ASP A 174 10.38 -15.32 -11.99
CA ASP A 174 9.98 -15.67 -13.36
C ASP A 174 9.37 -14.46 -14.06
N SER A 175 10.03 -13.98 -15.11
CA SER A 175 9.62 -12.80 -15.87
C SER A 175 8.22 -12.88 -16.49
N ARG A 176 7.69 -14.10 -16.66
CA ARG A 176 6.32 -14.32 -17.16
C ARG A 176 5.27 -13.80 -16.18
N TRP A 177 5.63 -13.61 -14.92
CA TRP A 177 4.75 -13.10 -13.87
C TRP A 177 4.77 -11.58 -13.71
N VAL A 178 5.62 -10.85 -14.46
CA VAL A 178 5.70 -9.38 -14.36
C VAL A 178 4.33 -8.75 -14.60
N THR A 179 3.66 -9.10 -15.70
CA THR A 179 2.34 -8.53 -16.02
C THR A 179 1.28 -8.89 -14.98
N PRO A 180 1.10 -10.15 -14.55
CA PRO A 180 0.16 -10.48 -13.49
C PRO A 180 0.43 -9.78 -12.15
N VAL A 181 1.69 -9.65 -11.73
CA VAL A 181 2.06 -8.96 -10.47
C VAL A 181 1.79 -7.46 -10.59
N LEU A 182 2.18 -6.87 -11.72
CA LEU A 182 1.92 -5.46 -11.98
C LEU A 182 0.42 -5.14 -11.99
N ASP A 183 -0.37 -5.96 -12.67
CA ASP A 183 -1.83 -5.81 -12.77
C ASP A 183 -2.49 -5.81 -11.39
N ARG A 184 -2.14 -6.75 -10.52
CA ARG A 184 -2.68 -6.83 -9.15
C ARG A 184 -2.35 -5.58 -8.33
N ASN A 185 -1.12 -5.11 -8.42
CA ASN A 185 -0.68 -3.92 -7.69
C ASN A 185 -1.39 -2.66 -8.21
N MET A 186 -1.50 -2.51 -9.53
CA MET A 186 -2.13 -1.33 -10.11
C MET A 186 -3.65 -1.32 -9.91
N ASN A 187 -4.32 -2.47 -9.99
CA ASN A 187 -5.75 -2.56 -9.70
C ASN A 187 -6.05 -2.20 -8.25
N MET A 188 -5.28 -2.71 -7.29
CA MET A 188 -5.39 -2.32 -5.89
C MET A 188 -5.24 -0.80 -5.72
N LEU A 189 -4.18 -0.23 -6.28
CA LEU A 189 -3.91 1.20 -6.18
C LEU A 189 -5.04 2.04 -6.79
N GLU A 190 -5.47 1.73 -8.00
CA GLU A 190 -6.52 2.51 -8.69
C GLU A 190 -7.87 2.46 -7.96
N LEU A 191 -8.21 1.32 -7.37
CA LEU A 191 -9.44 1.16 -6.58
C LEU A 191 -9.39 1.92 -5.25
N LEU A 192 -8.21 2.00 -4.63
CA LEU A 192 -8.10 2.42 -3.23
C LEU A 192 -7.39 3.78 -3.04
N LYS A 193 -6.85 4.39 -4.08
CA LYS A 193 -6.01 5.61 -4.00
C LYS A 193 -6.68 6.82 -3.33
N ASN A 194 -8.01 6.88 -3.29
CA ASN A 194 -8.73 8.02 -2.71
C ASN A 194 -8.88 7.94 -1.18
N HIS A 195 -8.65 6.76 -0.57
CA HIS A 195 -8.79 6.59 0.86
C HIS A 195 -7.70 7.31 1.65
N ALA A 196 -8.12 8.14 2.61
CA ALA A 196 -7.20 8.91 3.47
C ALA A 196 -6.43 8.03 4.45
N SER A 197 -7.04 6.95 4.91
CA SER A 197 -6.45 5.97 5.83
C SER A 197 -5.28 5.21 5.25
N ILE A 198 -5.24 5.00 3.92
CA ILE A 198 -4.15 4.29 3.29
C ILE A 198 -2.88 5.14 3.31
N ILE A 199 -1.88 4.64 4.01
CA ILE A 199 -0.60 5.31 4.20
C ILE A 199 0.55 4.63 3.48
N GLY A 200 0.34 3.41 3.02
CA GLY A 200 1.35 2.65 2.31
C GLY A 200 0.76 1.53 1.47
N TRP A 201 1.55 1.16 0.45
CA TRP A 201 1.28 0.10 -0.49
C TRP A 201 2.27 -1.04 -0.27
N SER A 202 1.75 -2.24 -0.05
CA SER A 202 2.53 -3.48 0.00
C SER A 202 2.36 -4.24 -1.31
N TYR A 203 3.49 -4.62 -1.91
CA TYR A 203 3.47 -5.28 -3.23
C TYR A 203 3.03 -6.73 -3.18
N GLY A 204 2.99 -7.32 -2.02
CA GLY A 204 2.63 -8.71 -1.78
C GLY A 204 3.35 -9.29 -0.57
N ASN A 205 3.19 -10.59 -0.37
CA ASN A 205 3.77 -11.33 0.75
C ASN A 205 4.38 -12.63 0.29
N GLU A 206 5.50 -13.01 0.88
CA GLU A 206 6.18 -14.30 0.76
C GLU A 206 6.17 -14.92 -0.65
N ALA A 207 6.39 -14.07 -1.64
CA ALA A 207 6.36 -14.40 -3.06
C ALA A 207 7.73 -14.25 -3.75
N THR A 208 8.76 -13.87 -2.98
CA THR A 208 10.17 -13.92 -3.40
C THR A 208 11.01 -14.57 -2.33
N TYR A 209 12.01 -15.31 -2.74
CA TYR A 209 12.96 -15.90 -1.82
C TYR A 209 14.33 -15.24 -1.94
N THR A 210 14.90 -14.92 -0.80
CA THR A 210 16.17 -14.20 -0.65
C THR A 210 17.42 -14.90 -1.20
N ARG A 211 17.30 -16.13 -1.68
CA ARG A 211 18.41 -16.94 -2.20
C ARG A 211 18.48 -17.03 -3.72
N CYS A 212 17.54 -16.41 -4.41
CA CYS A 212 17.56 -16.45 -5.87
C CYS A 212 18.34 -15.29 -6.48
N PRO A 213 19.06 -15.55 -7.57
CA PRO A 213 19.82 -14.54 -8.28
C PRO A 213 18.87 -13.50 -8.93
N LEU A 214 19.46 -12.42 -9.41
CA LEU A 214 18.94 -11.18 -10.03
C LEU A 214 17.52 -11.20 -10.67
N ASP A 215 17.03 -12.37 -11.08
CA ASP A 215 15.74 -12.51 -11.76
C ASP A 215 14.52 -12.39 -10.83
N ASN A 216 14.70 -12.52 -9.51
CA ASN A 216 13.59 -12.62 -8.57
C ASN A 216 12.90 -11.31 -8.23
N THR A 217 13.62 -10.24 -8.31
CA THR A 217 13.12 -8.91 -7.94
C THR A 217 12.46 -8.18 -9.10
N TYR A 218 12.55 -8.73 -10.30
CA TYR A 218 12.09 -8.03 -11.49
C TYR A 218 10.60 -7.69 -11.44
N CYS A 219 9.78 -8.65 -10.99
CA CYS A 219 8.33 -8.44 -10.85
C CYS A 219 8.01 -7.34 -9.84
N PHE A 220 8.66 -7.37 -8.67
CA PHE A 220 8.42 -6.42 -7.59
C PHE A 220 9.07 -5.06 -7.87
N TRP A 221 10.20 -5.04 -8.56
CA TRP A 221 10.76 -3.77 -9.04
C TRP A 221 9.80 -3.07 -10.01
N ALA A 222 9.23 -3.79 -10.97
CA ALA A 222 8.26 -3.24 -11.92
C ALA A 222 7.02 -2.69 -11.18
N ALA A 223 6.50 -3.45 -10.20
CA ALA A 223 5.39 -3.00 -9.36
C ALA A 223 5.77 -1.74 -8.55
N ALA A 224 6.95 -1.73 -7.91
CA ALA A 224 7.43 -0.59 -7.14
C ALA A 224 7.54 0.69 -7.97
N MET A 225 8.07 0.59 -9.18
CA MET A 225 8.21 1.74 -10.08
C MET A 225 6.85 2.22 -10.60
N ALA A 226 5.93 1.31 -10.92
CA ALA A 226 4.59 1.67 -11.35
C ALA A 226 3.81 2.36 -10.24
N VAL A 227 3.87 1.83 -9.02
CA VAL A 227 3.25 2.43 -7.83
C VAL A 227 3.84 3.81 -7.57
N LEU A 228 5.18 3.96 -7.56
CA LEU A 228 5.84 5.25 -7.36
C LEU A 228 5.42 6.30 -8.40
N ASN A 229 5.38 5.89 -9.67
CA ASN A 229 5.00 6.80 -10.75
C ASN A 229 3.52 7.22 -10.66
N ARG A 230 2.67 6.35 -10.16
CA ARG A 230 1.23 6.61 -10.06
C ARG A 230 0.82 7.31 -8.78
N ASP A 231 1.44 6.96 -7.66
CA ASP A 231 1.20 7.54 -6.34
C ASP A 231 2.52 7.74 -5.55
N PRO A 232 3.21 8.85 -5.76
CA PRO A 232 4.42 9.15 -5.01
C PRO A 232 4.15 9.64 -3.57
N SER A 233 2.88 9.74 -3.18
CA SER A 233 2.47 10.35 -1.90
C SER A 233 2.41 9.38 -0.73
N ARG A 234 2.51 8.07 -0.98
CA ARG A 234 2.42 7.02 0.04
C ARG A 234 3.68 6.18 0.11
N LEU A 235 3.87 5.57 1.28
CA LEU A 235 5.02 4.70 1.54
C LEU A 235 4.87 3.37 0.77
N ARG A 236 6.00 2.79 0.41
CA ARG A 236 6.07 1.53 -0.30
C ARG A 236 6.74 0.48 0.56
N MET A 237 6.21 -0.72 0.52
CA MET A 237 6.71 -1.83 1.32
C MET A 237 6.71 -3.14 0.51
N TYR A 238 7.70 -3.94 0.77
CA TYR A 238 7.68 -5.36 0.48
C TYR A 238 8.30 -6.11 1.66
N GLU A 239 7.90 -7.36 1.87
CA GLU A 239 8.37 -8.16 3.00
C GLU A 239 9.90 -8.29 3.02
N ARG A 240 10.49 -8.17 4.22
CA ARG A 240 11.93 -8.40 4.46
C ARG A 240 12.88 -7.58 3.59
N GLU A 241 12.38 -6.56 2.93
CA GLU A 241 13.19 -5.68 2.10
C GLU A 241 13.72 -4.49 2.89
N SER A 242 14.90 -4.06 2.53
CA SER A 242 15.58 -2.88 3.06
C SER A 242 16.60 -2.34 2.07
N ASP A 243 17.05 -1.12 2.28
CA ASP A 243 18.10 -0.46 1.49
C ASP A 243 19.38 -1.29 1.28
N GLY A 244 19.71 -2.19 2.21
CA GLY A 244 20.96 -2.94 2.17
C GLY A 244 20.86 -4.33 1.54
N TYR A 245 19.65 -4.80 1.30
CA TYR A 245 19.45 -6.18 0.89
C TYR A 245 19.80 -6.40 -0.58
N TYR A 246 19.43 -5.49 -1.42
CA TYR A 246 19.70 -5.49 -2.86
C TYR A 246 21.20 -5.37 -3.17
N HIS A 247 21.92 -4.54 -2.43
CA HIS A 247 23.37 -4.35 -2.61
C HIS A 247 24.20 -5.60 -2.32
N ARG A 248 23.73 -6.50 -1.47
CA ARG A 248 24.50 -7.70 -1.09
C ARG A 248 24.55 -8.72 -2.22
N TYR A 249 23.50 -8.83 -3.01
CA TYR A 249 23.43 -9.79 -4.11
C TYR A 249 24.04 -9.28 -5.40
N GLN A 250 24.01 -7.99 -5.65
CA GLN A 250 24.68 -7.41 -6.82
C GLN A 250 26.21 -7.51 -6.73
N LYS A 251 26.77 -7.42 -5.54
CA LYS A 251 28.20 -7.52 -5.32
C LYS A 251 28.78 -8.89 -5.67
N ASP A 252 27.98 -9.92 -5.49
CA ASP A 252 28.36 -11.32 -5.77
C ASP A 252 28.06 -11.74 -7.23
N ALA A 253 27.24 -11.02 -7.95
CA ALA A 253 26.84 -11.30 -9.34
C ALA A 253 27.71 -10.63 -10.41
N GLY A 254 28.66 -9.78 -10.03
CA GLY A 254 29.80 -9.34 -10.88
C GLY A 254 29.51 -8.39 -12.03
N ALA A 255 28.28 -8.01 -12.30
CA ALA A 255 27.94 -6.95 -13.26
C ALA A 255 26.48 -6.51 -13.09
N ASP A 256 26.24 -5.21 -13.11
CA ASP A 256 24.90 -4.65 -13.26
C ASP A 256 24.57 -4.44 -14.74
N PRO A 257 24.07 -5.45 -15.46
CA PRO A 257 23.81 -5.37 -16.90
C PRO A 257 22.69 -4.39 -17.25
N TRP A 258 21.95 -3.87 -16.24
CA TRP A 258 20.76 -3.07 -16.44
C TRP A 258 20.84 -1.66 -15.80
N GLY A 259 21.97 -1.27 -15.23
CA GLY A 259 22.13 0.00 -14.52
C GLY A 259 21.25 0.08 -13.25
N MET A 260 21.03 -1.05 -12.58
CA MET A 260 20.14 -1.13 -11.43
C MET A 260 20.76 -0.67 -10.13
N GLU A 261 22.07 -0.53 -10.05
CA GLU A 261 22.79 -0.01 -8.87
C GLU A 261 22.25 1.34 -8.37
N THR A 262 21.81 2.18 -9.30
CA THR A 262 21.21 3.47 -8.97
C THR A 262 19.68 3.40 -8.78
N ARG A 263 19.05 2.32 -9.24
CA ARG A 263 17.59 2.17 -9.22
C ARG A 263 17.07 1.36 -8.03
N SER A 264 17.90 0.49 -7.46
CA SER A 264 17.52 -0.38 -6.35
C SER A 264 17.32 0.35 -5.02
N LYS A 265 17.88 1.55 -4.87
CA LYS A 265 17.78 2.34 -3.64
C LYS A 265 16.36 2.80 -3.28
N ASN A 266 15.37 2.59 -4.16
CA ASN A 266 14.05 3.21 -4.03
C ASN A 266 12.87 2.27 -4.26
N ILE A 267 13.02 0.95 -4.06
CA ILE A 267 11.88 0.03 -4.21
C ILE A 267 10.98 0.00 -2.98
N VAL A 268 11.52 0.31 -1.80
CA VAL A 268 10.80 0.41 -0.54
C VAL A 268 11.16 1.67 0.21
N ASP A 269 10.25 2.14 1.05
CA ASP A 269 10.39 3.33 1.89
C ASP A 269 10.55 3.00 3.37
N VAL A 270 10.46 1.73 3.74
CA VAL A 270 10.62 1.24 5.10
C VAL A 270 11.50 -0.02 5.11
N HIS A 271 12.22 -0.23 6.19
CA HIS A 271 12.91 -1.50 6.45
C HIS A 271 11.89 -2.46 7.09
N SER A 272 11.49 -3.46 6.34
CA SER A 272 10.45 -4.40 6.75
C SER A 272 11.05 -5.71 7.26
N THR A 273 10.51 -6.23 8.36
CA THR A 273 10.91 -7.52 8.94
C THR A 273 9.70 -8.38 9.31
N GLN A 274 9.93 -9.69 9.38
CA GLN A 274 8.96 -10.67 9.88
C GLN A 274 9.61 -11.47 10.99
N TYR A 275 8.88 -11.64 12.11
CA TYR A 275 9.25 -12.45 13.26
C TYR A 275 10.66 -12.17 13.80
N PRO A 276 11.10 -10.91 13.96
CA PRO A 276 12.40 -10.62 14.51
C PRO A 276 12.41 -10.90 16.00
N GLU A 277 13.54 -11.39 16.51
CA GLU A 277 13.77 -11.40 17.95
C GLU A 277 13.98 -9.96 18.44
N ALA A 278 13.54 -9.63 19.66
CA ALA A 278 13.66 -8.29 20.25
C ALA A 278 15.09 -7.72 20.17
N LYS A 279 16.12 -8.57 20.35
CA LYS A 279 17.52 -8.17 20.20
C LYS A 279 17.89 -7.68 18.79
N ASN A 280 17.20 -8.18 17.74
CA ASN A 280 17.44 -7.75 16.36
C ASN A 280 16.84 -6.37 16.12
N VAL A 281 15.64 -6.11 16.68
CA VAL A 281 15.00 -4.79 16.66
C VAL A 281 15.89 -3.76 17.36
N GLU A 282 16.37 -4.10 18.57
CA GLU A 282 17.30 -3.26 19.33
C GLU A 282 18.62 -2.99 18.56
N SER A 283 19.17 -4.01 17.93
CA SER A 283 20.38 -3.90 17.11
C SER A 283 20.15 -2.97 15.93
N TYR A 284 19.03 -3.09 15.25
CA TYR A 284 18.66 -2.18 14.16
C TYR A 284 18.57 -0.73 14.66
N ALA A 285 17.84 -0.50 15.75
CA ALA A 285 17.64 0.85 16.30
C ALA A 285 18.97 1.53 16.71
N LYS A 286 19.96 0.76 17.15
CA LYS A 286 21.29 1.26 17.53
C LYS A 286 22.25 1.47 16.36
N ASN A 287 21.97 0.89 15.21
CA ASN A 287 22.89 0.90 14.07
C ASN A 287 22.59 2.07 13.12
N THR A 288 23.45 3.09 13.18
CA THR A 288 23.33 4.31 12.37
C THR A 288 23.59 4.11 10.87
N ASN A 289 24.00 2.92 10.43
CA ASN A 289 24.11 2.60 9.01
C ASN A 289 22.74 2.34 8.34
N TYR A 290 21.73 2.01 9.14
CA TYR A 290 20.36 1.86 8.64
C TYR A 290 19.68 3.23 8.62
N LYS A 291 19.12 3.58 7.47
CA LYS A 291 18.50 4.88 7.21
C LYS A 291 16.99 4.84 7.25
N LEU A 292 16.37 3.79 6.67
CA LEU A 292 14.94 3.67 6.55
C LEU A 292 14.25 3.50 7.91
N PRO A 293 13.01 3.99 8.05
CA PRO A 293 12.19 3.69 9.22
C PRO A 293 11.98 2.19 9.35
N TYR A 294 12.04 1.69 10.59
CA TYR A 294 11.79 0.29 10.87
C TYR A 294 10.28 -0.01 10.88
N PHE A 295 9.89 -1.09 10.22
CA PHE A 295 8.52 -1.56 10.16
C PHE A 295 8.47 -3.07 10.37
N GLU A 296 7.96 -3.49 11.50
CA GLU A 296 7.74 -4.89 11.82
C GLU A 296 6.36 -5.30 11.32
N GLN A 297 6.31 -5.89 10.14
CA GLN A 297 5.06 -6.21 9.48
C GLN A 297 4.38 -7.44 10.05
N GLU A 298 5.17 -8.36 10.62
CA GLU A 298 4.68 -9.56 11.29
C GLU A 298 5.55 -9.82 12.53
N TYR A 299 5.08 -9.31 13.69
CA TYR A 299 5.86 -9.39 14.93
C TYR A 299 5.66 -10.71 15.70
N ALA A 300 4.50 -11.36 15.53
CA ALA A 300 4.22 -12.64 16.17
C ALA A 300 3.37 -13.51 15.26
N HIS A 301 3.73 -14.79 15.15
CA HIS A 301 2.93 -15.78 14.43
C HIS A 301 1.81 -16.30 15.36
N ALA A 302 0.92 -15.38 15.76
CA ALA A 302 -0.20 -15.67 16.65
C ALA A 302 -1.44 -16.04 15.84
N MET A 303 -1.58 -17.31 15.48
CA MET A 303 -2.67 -17.83 14.66
C MET A 303 -3.38 -18.99 15.35
N GLY A 304 -4.73 -18.97 15.30
CA GLY A 304 -5.55 -19.99 15.93
C GLY A 304 -5.31 -20.06 17.44
N GLN A 305 -4.84 -21.21 17.93
CA GLN A 305 -4.54 -21.41 19.36
C GLN A 305 -3.05 -21.18 19.71
N SER A 306 -2.25 -20.73 18.76
CA SER A 306 -0.84 -20.39 18.98
C SER A 306 -0.69 -18.89 19.21
N PHE A 307 0.06 -18.51 20.25
CA PHE A 307 0.38 -17.11 20.53
C PHE A 307 1.69 -16.65 19.88
N GLY A 308 2.42 -17.57 19.25
CA GLY A 308 3.75 -17.25 18.70
C GLY A 308 4.64 -16.63 19.77
N SER A 309 5.38 -15.59 19.42
CA SER A 309 6.22 -14.80 20.35
C SER A 309 5.48 -13.58 20.93
N PHE A 310 4.16 -13.54 20.97
CA PHE A 310 3.39 -12.36 21.36
C PHE A 310 3.68 -11.86 22.78
N ASN A 311 4.20 -12.73 23.66
CA ASN A 311 4.52 -12.39 25.05
C ASN A 311 5.97 -11.87 25.24
N GLU A 312 6.80 -11.87 24.22
CA GLU A 312 8.18 -11.38 24.22
C GLU A 312 8.25 -9.90 23.83
#